data_4ce9497a6bfc8f87e3a7d1c9aaf4b366
#
_entry.id   4ce9497a6bfc8f87e3a7d1c9aaf4b366
#
_cell.length_a   1.000
_cell.length_b   1.000
_cell.length_c   1.000
_cell.angle_alpha   90.00
_cell.angle_beta   90.00
_cell.angle_gamma   90.00
#
_symmetry.space_group_name_H-M   'P 1'
#
loop_
_entity.id
_entity.type
_entity.pdbx_description
1 polymer ?
#
loop_
_entity_poly.entity_id
_entity_poly.type
_entity_poly.pdbx_seq_one_letter_code
_entity_poly.pdbx_strand_id
1 'polypeptide(L)'
;MHRRQVIACGLASLGAGICPRLASAQAYPGAPIRFIVPFPAGSGTDVNARLIGERLGQALGQPVVVENKPGAEGSIAAEAAAKAKPDGLTVFITSNSTHASNPALRRKLPYDPIRDFSPVTLIGTAPLLVLVHPSVPVRSIPELIALARSNPGRLNFGSGSASSRVAGEMFKAMAGVEMTNVTYKGNPQALADLVGGQIQVMFCDAGTALPQVQAQRVRALAATSLKRPSALPDLPTVAESGLPGFEMIAWTAVFVPAGTP
;
A
#
# COMPACT_ATOMS: atom_id res chain seq x y z
N MET A 1 2.97 -84.62 -11.13
CA MET A 1 2.87 -83.24 -10.66
C MET A 1 2.25 -82.42 -11.77
N HIS A 2 1.07 -81.83 -11.50
CA HIS A 2 0.16 -81.33 -12.53
C HIS A 2 0.47 -79.95 -13.04
N ARG A 3 0.61 -79.77 -14.37
CA ARG A 3 0.79 -78.47 -15.06
C ARG A 3 -0.27 -77.41 -14.72
N ARG A 4 -1.36 -77.78 -14.09
CA ARG A 4 -2.45 -76.86 -13.67
C ARG A 4 -2.16 -76.04 -12.40
N GLN A 5 -1.20 -76.46 -11.57
CA GLN A 5 -0.86 -75.74 -10.33
C GLN A 5 0.14 -74.57 -10.52
N VAL A 6 0.89 -74.61 -11.63
CA VAL A 6 1.89 -73.57 -11.91
C VAL A 6 1.23 -72.29 -12.50
N ILE A 7 0.08 -72.44 -13.17
CA ILE A 7 -0.65 -71.31 -13.74
C ILE A 7 -1.44 -70.51 -12.69
N ALA A 8 -1.87 -71.17 -11.59
CA ALA A 8 -2.62 -70.51 -10.53
C ALA A 8 -1.73 -69.60 -9.62
N CYS A 9 -0.42 -69.88 -9.49
CA CYS A 9 0.49 -69.05 -8.73
C CYS A 9 1.01 -67.81 -9.48
N GLY A 10 0.96 -67.82 -10.85
CA GLY A 10 1.44 -66.71 -11.66
C GLY A 10 0.45 -65.52 -11.80
N LEU A 11 -0.84 -65.76 -11.57
CA LEU A 11 -1.87 -64.71 -11.66
C LEU A 11 -2.12 -63.95 -10.36
N ALA A 12 -1.67 -64.49 -9.22
CA ALA A 12 -1.80 -63.86 -7.91
C ALA A 12 -0.74 -62.78 -7.66
N SER A 13 0.39 -62.77 -8.41
CA SER A 13 1.47 -61.80 -8.23
C SER A 13 1.35 -60.56 -9.08
N LEU A 14 0.41 -60.44 -10.05
CA LEU A 14 0.20 -59.24 -10.87
C LEU A 14 -0.86 -58.27 -10.25
N GLY A 15 -1.57 -58.67 -9.19
CA GLY A 15 -2.60 -57.84 -8.57
C GLY A 15 -2.15 -56.91 -7.47
N ALA A 16 -0.89 -56.99 -7.03
CA ALA A 16 -0.40 -56.26 -5.84
C ALA A 16 0.28 -54.90 -6.10
N GLY A 17 0.26 -54.40 -7.35
CA GLY A 17 1.09 -53.27 -7.78
C GLY A 17 0.37 -51.94 -8.02
N ILE A 18 -0.96 -51.87 -7.97
CA ILE A 18 -1.69 -50.63 -8.26
C ILE A 18 -2.53 -50.24 -7.01
N CYS A 19 -1.85 -49.92 -5.91
CA CYS A 19 -2.45 -49.03 -4.95
C CYS A 19 -2.43 -47.62 -5.57
N PRO A 20 -3.58 -47.00 -5.90
CA PRO A 20 -3.58 -45.58 -6.23
C PRO A 20 -3.00 -44.87 -4.98
N ARG A 21 -1.82 -44.30 -5.15
CA ARG A 21 -1.35 -43.30 -4.14
C ARG A 21 -2.45 -42.27 -4.12
N LEU A 22 -3.25 -42.29 -3.08
CA LEU A 22 -4.13 -41.19 -2.74
C LEU A 22 -3.20 -39.97 -2.71
N ALA A 23 -3.25 -39.15 -3.77
CA ALA A 23 -2.58 -37.87 -3.76
C ALA A 23 -3.20 -37.10 -2.60
N SER A 24 -2.51 -37.10 -1.45
CA SER A 24 -2.88 -36.26 -0.32
C SER A 24 -2.75 -34.83 -0.86
N ALA A 25 -3.88 -34.20 -1.12
CA ALA A 25 -3.89 -32.78 -1.41
C ALA A 25 -3.16 -32.07 -0.25
N GLN A 26 -2.00 -31.52 -0.56
CA GLN A 26 -1.19 -30.84 0.43
C GLN A 26 -2.05 -29.71 1.01
N ALA A 27 -2.37 -29.78 2.30
CA ALA A 27 -3.22 -28.77 2.93
C ALA A 27 -2.60 -27.38 2.74
N TYR A 28 -3.34 -26.49 2.09
CA TYR A 28 -2.95 -25.08 1.94
C TYR A 28 -3.42 -24.29 3.17
N PRO A 29 -2.56 -23.40 3.70
CA PRO A 29 -1.15 -23.17 3.38
C PRO A 29 -0.23 -24.18 4.07
N GLY A 30 0.71 -24.77 3.30
CA GLY A 30 1.72 -25.71 3.80
C GLY A 30 2.97 -25.05 4.41
N ALA A 31 3.06 -23.72 4.41
CA ALA A 31 4.19 -22.92 4.90
C ALA A 31 3.73 -21.51 5.28
N PRO A 32 4.57 -20.73 6.01
CA PRO A 32 4.26 -19.35 6.33
C PRO A 32 3.92 -18.50 5.10
N ILE A 33 2.91 -17.66 5.22
CA ILE A 33 2.49 -16.73 4.18
C ILE A 33 3.34 -15.45 4.31
N ARG A 34 3.89 -14.98 3.21
CA ARG A 34 4.69 -13.76 3.14
C ARG A 34 3.88 -12.60 2.57
N PHE A 35 3.71 -11.56 3.36
CA PHE A 35 3.12 -10.30 2.92
C PHE A 35 4.23 -9.33 2.52
N ILE A 36 4.37 -9.02 1.23
CA ILE A 36 5.27 -7.98 0.74
C ILE A 36 4.54 -6.64 0.83
N VAL A 37 5.18 -5.63 1.44
CA VAL A 37 4.66 -4.28 1.63
C VAL A 37 5.64 -3.27 1.04
N PRO A 38 5.19 -2.32 0.18
CA PRO A 38 6.07 -1.40 -0.55
C PRO A 38 6.57 -0.21 0.27
N PHE A 39 6.14 -0.06 1.51
CA PHE A 39 6.46 1.08 2.35
C PHE A 39 7.10 0.65 3.67
N PRO A 40 7.78 1.57 4.38
CA PRO A 40 8.40 1.28 5.68
C PRO A 40 7.36 0.85 6.73
N ALA A 41 7.85 0.19 7.78
CA ALA A 41 7.05 -0.08 8.97
C ALA A 41 6.43 1.21 9.52
N GLY A 42 5.18 1.11 10.02
CA GLY A 42 4.39 2.24 10.51
C GLY A 42 3.71 3.07 9.42
N SER A 43 3.86 2.73 8.14
CA SER A 43 3.01 3.29 7.07
C SER A 43 1.60 2.72 7.17
N GLY A 44 0.59 3.45 6.65
CA GLY A 44 -0.80 2.97 6.65
C GLY A 44 -0.97 1.60 5.97
N THR A 45 -0.22 1.32 4.91
CA THR A 45 -0.22 0.00 4.24
C THR A 45 0.37 -1.09 5.14
N ASP A 46 1.46 -0.80 5.88
CA ASP A 46 2.08 -1.74 6.81
C ASP A 46 1.15 -2.06 8.00
N VAL A 47 0.49 -1.05 8.57
CA VAL A 47 -0.49 -1.23 9.64
C VAL A 47 -1.62 -2.15 9.19
N ASN A 48 -2.19 -1.91 8.01
CA ASN A 48 -3.23 -2.76 7.42
C ASN A 48 -2.71 -4.19 7.19
N ALA A 49 -1.50 -4.35 6.65
CA ALA A 49 -0.90 -5.66 6.40
C ALA A 49 -0.72 -6.46 7.70
N ARG A 50 -0.27 -5.83 8.78
CA ARG A 50 -0.11 -6.51 10.09
C ARG A 50 -1.44 -6.91 10.71
N LEU A 51 -2.43 -6.01 10.68
CA LEU A 51 -3.76 -6.29 11.22
C LEU A 51 -4.44 -7.47 10.48
N ILE A 52 -4.38 -7.45 9.14
CA ILE A 52 -4.94 -8.54 8.32
C ILE A 52 -4.11 -9.81 8.49
N GLY A 53 -2.79 -9.69 8.50
CA GLY A 53 -1.87 -10.83 8.63
C GLY A 53 -2.07 -11.59 9.94
N GLU A 54 -2.29 -10.89 11.05
CA GLU A 54 -2.59 -11.50 12.35
C GLU A 54 -3.88 -12.34 12.28
N ARG A 55 -4.97 -11.74 11.75
CA ARG A 55 -6.27 -12.42 11.63
C ARG A 55 -6.22 -13.59 10.65
N LEU A 56 -5.56 -13.40 9.53
CA LEU A 56 -5.39 -14.43 8.51
C LEU A 56 -4.55 -15.61 9.06
N GLY A 57 -3.47 -15.32 9.77
CA GLY A 57 -2.63 -16.34 10.40
C GLY A 57 -3.39 -17.20 11.40
N GLN A 58 -4.25 -16.58 12.23
CA GLN A 58 -5.14 -17.28 13.14
C GLN A 58 -6.14 -18.18 12.40
N ALA A 59 -6.74 -17.66 11.32
CA ALA A 59 -7.76 -18.39 10.55
C ALA A 59 -7.18 -19.58 9.77
N LEU A 60 -5.96 -19.45 9.25
CA LEU A 60 -5.33 -20.47 8.40
C LEU A 60 -4.37 -21.40 9.17
N GLY A 61 -4.11 -21.15 10.45
CA GLY A 61 -3.19 -21.96 11.25
C GLY A 61 -1.72 -21.87 10.82
N GLN A 62 -1.35 -20.83 10.05
CA GLN A 62 0.01 -20.59 9.57
C GLN A 62 0.42 -19.14 9.85
N PRO A 63 1.69 -18.89 10.23
CA PRO A 63 2.15 -17.53 10.47
C PRO A 63 2.15 -16.70 9.19
N VAL A 64 1.79 -15.40 9.33
CA VAL A 64 1.93 -14.40 8.28
C VAL A 64 3.11 -13.50 8.61
N VAL A 65 4.09 -13.44 7.71
CA VAL A 65 5.31 -12.63 7.87
C VAL A 65 5.21 -11.39 6.99
N VAL A 66 5.22 -10.21 7.60
CA VAL A 66 5.21 -8.93 6.87
C VAL A 66 6.64 -8.51 6.54
N GLU A 67 6.93 -8.40 5.24
CA GLU A 67 8.22 -7.99 4.70
C GLU A 67 8.11 -6.60 4.05
N ASN A 68 8.65 -5.58 4.70
CA ASN A 68 8.70 -4.24 4.15
C ASN A 68 9.86 -4.09 3.17
N LYS A 69 9.58 -3.71 1.91
CA LYS A 69 10.55 -3.44 0.85
C LYS A 69 10.37 -2.00 0.32
N PRO A 70 10.76 -0.99 1.10
CA PRO A 70 10.58 0.40 0.69
C PRO A 70 11.57 0.82 -0.39
N GLY A 71 11.21 1.86 -1.14
CA GLY A 71 12.07 2.51 -2.12
C GLY A 71 11.45 2.61 -3.51
N ALA A 72 11.92 3.58 -4.28
CA ALA A 72 11.44 3.91 -5.63
C ALA A 72 9.90 4.00 -5.71
N GLU A 73 9.26 4.65 -4.71
CA GLU A 73 7.81 4.80 -4.60
C GLU A 73 7.05 3.45 -4.64
N GLY A 74 7.68 2.39 -4.07
CA GLY A 74 7.12 1.04 -3.99
C GLY A 74 7.48 0.11 -5.15
N SER A 75 8.20 0.58 -6.17
CA SER A 75 8.56 -0.25 -7.34
C SER A 75 9.44 -1.45 -6.98
N ILE A 76 10.30 -1.33 -5.95
CA ILE A 76 11.17 -2.43 -5.49
C ILE A 76 10.33 -3.60 -4.95
N ALA A 77 9.31 -3.30 -4.16
CA ALA A 77 8.41 -4.31 -3.63
C ALA A 77 7.53 -4.92 -4.72
N ALA A 78 7.02 -4.10 -5.65
CA ALA A 78 6.20 -4.56 -6.76
C ALA A 78 6.99 -5.51 -7.66
N GLU A 79 8.25 -5.20 -8.00
CA GLU A 79 9.12 -6.10 -8.76
C GLU A 79 9.37 -7.43 -8.02
N ALA A 80 9.64 -7.36 -6.71
CA ALA A 80 9.87 -8.55 -5.89
C ALA A 80 8.61 -9.44 -5.81
N ALA A 81 7.41 -8.83 -5.73
CA ALA A 81 6.16 -9.56 -5.74
C ALA A 81 5.85 -10.16 -7.12
N ALA A 82 6.03 -9.40 -8.21
CA ALA A 82 5.83 -9.86 -9.57
C ALA A 82 6.67 -11.10 -9.92
N LYS A 83 7.91 -11.18 -9.38
CA LYS A 83 8.84 -12.29 -9.61
C LYS A 83 8.69 -13.45 -8.61
N ALA A 84 7.78 -13.35 -7.65
CA ALA A 84 7.57 -14.42 -6.69
C ALA A 84 6.83 -15.60 -7.32
N LYS A 85 6.97 -16.80 -6.71
CA LYS A 85 6.26 -17.99 -7.16
C LYS A 85 4.75 -17.81 -7.00
N PRO A 86 3.95 -18.24 -8.00
CA PRO A 86 2.49 -18.16 -7.94
C PRO A 86 1.88 -19.35 -7.17
N ASP A 87 2.41 -19.64 -5.97
CA ASP A 87 2.02 -20.78 -5.14
C ASP A 87 1.02 -20.40 -4.03
N GLY A 88 0.57 -19.14 -4.03
CA GLY A 88 -0.34 -18.60 -3.00
C GLY A 88 0.34 -18.19 -1.69
N LEU A 89 1.63 -18.47 -1.50
CA LEU A 89 2.34 -18.12 -0.26
C LEU A 89 2.96 -16.72 -0.26
N THR A 90 2.92 -16.03 -1.40
CA THR A 90 3.34 -14.63 -1.49
C THR A 90 2.14 -13.75 -1.81
N VAL A 91 1.89 -12.78 -0.96
CA VAL A 91 0.80 -11.80 -1.08
C VAL A 91 1.42 -10.40 -1.13
N PHE A 92 0.94 -9.56 -2.02
CA PHE A 92 1.36 -8.18 -2.16
C PHE A 92 0.28 -7.23 -1.63
N ILE A 93 0.53 -6.62 -0.49
CA ILE A 93 -0.35 -5.59 0.09
C ILE A 93 0.17 -4.24 -0.36
N THR A 94 -0.57 -3.58 -1.23
CA THR A 94 -0.09 -2.35 -1.87
C THR A 94 -1.18 -1.29 -2.03
N SER A 95 -0.82 -0.18 -2.69
CA SER A 95 -1.68 0.98 -2.88
C SER A 95 -1.67 1.47 -4.33
N ASN A 96 -2.46 2.50 -4.60
CA ASN A 96 -2.47 3.22 -5.88
C ASN A 96 -1.08 3.71 -6.34
N SER A 97 -0.09 3.84 -5.46
CA SER A 97 1.26 4.22 -5.86
C SER A 97 1.85 3.27 -6.91
N THR A 98 1.79 1.96 -6.67
CA THR A 98 2.40 0.95 -7.56
C THR A 98 1.56 0.62 -8.78
N HIS A 99 0.21 0.64 -8.66
CA HIS A 99 -0.69 0.16 -9.71
C HIS A 99 -1.36 1.27 -10.53
N ALA A 100 -1.32 2.53 -10.04
CA ALA A 100 -1.91 3.66 -10.74
C ALA A 100 -0.91 4.81 -10.97
N SER A 101 -0.26 5.32 -9.89
CA SER A 101 0.58 6.52 -10.02
C SER A 101 1.91 6.23 -10.72
N ASN A 102 2.61 5.15 -10.35
CA ASN A 102 3.91 4.83 -10.98
C ASN A 102 3.81 4.58 -12.49
N PRO A 103 2.80 3.85 -13.02
CA PRO A 103 2.61 3.72 -14.46
C PRO A 103 2.44 5.06 -15.19
N ALA A 104 1.79 6.03 -14.56
CA ALA A 104 1.60 7.37 -15.15
C ALA A 104 2.84 8.28 -15.00
N LEU A 105 3.63 8.11 -13.93
CA LEU A 105 4.77 8.98 -13.61
C LEU A 105 6.10 8.50 -14.20
N ARG A 106 6.22 7.24 -14.59
CA ARG A 106 7.48 6.63 -15.00
C ARG A 106 7.41 6.06 -16.41
N ARG A 107 8.38 6.40 -17.24
CA ARG A 107 8.48 5.87 -18.62
C ARG A 107 8.77 4.38 -18.66
N LYS A 108 9.43 3.81 -17.64
CA LYS A 108 9.81 2.40 -17.56
C LYS A 108 9.65 1.91 -16.12
N LEU A 109 8.95 0.81 -15.96
CA LEU A 109 8.80 0.07 -14.71
C LEU A 109 9.43 -1.30 -14.84
N PRO A 110 9.98 -1.88 -13.73
CA PRO A 110 10.51 -3.25 -13.71
C PRO A 110 9.42 -4.31 -13.56
N TYR A 111 8.14 -3.93 -13.62
CA TYR A 111 6.96 -4.79 -13.54
C TYR A 111 5.83 -4.21 -14.38
N ASP A 112 4.89 -5.05 -14.76
CA ASP A 112 3.61 -4.66 -15.37
C ASP A 112 2.49 -4.73 -14.30
N PRO A 113 1.84 -3.61 -13.96
CA PRO A 113 0.85 -3.59 -12.86
C PRO A 113 -0.41 -4.41 -13.15
N ILE A 114 -0.65 -4.80 -14.41
CA ILE A 114 -1.84 -5.55 -14.82
C ILE A 114 -1.47 -7.02 -15.10
N ARG A 115 -0.37 -7.26 -15.84
CA ARG A 115 -0.03 -8.62 -16.32
C ARG A 115 0.67 -9.47 -15.27
N ASP A 116 1.44 -8.84 -14.37
CA ASP A 116 2.26 -9.55 -13.38
C ASP A 116 1.51 -9.88 -12.09
N PHE A 117 0.24 -9.45 -11.97
CA PHE A 117 -0.53 -9.59 -10.74
C PHE A 117 -1.96 -10.08 -11.00
N SER A 118 -2.49 -10.84 -10.06
CA SER A 118 -3.92 -11.14 -9.95
C SER A 118 -4.49 -10.36 -8.76
N PRO A 119 -5.53 -9.52 -8.95
CA PRO A 119 -6.18 -8.82 -7.85
C PRO A 119 -6.99 -9.80 -6.99
N VAL A 120 -6.91 -9.65 -5.66
CA VAL A 120 -7.66 -10.45 -4.70
C VAL A 120 -8.80 -9.64 -4.11
N THR A 121 -8.50 -8.51 -3.47
CA THR A 121 -9.54 -7.66 -2.88
C THR A 121 -9.05 -6.24 -2.60
N LEU A 122 -9.97 -5.30 -2.59
CA LEU A 122 -9.77 -3.96 -2.04
C LEU A 122 -9.93 -4.02 -0.52
N ILE A 123 -8.89 -3.60 0.21
CA ILE A 123 -8.94 -3.49 1.68
C ILE A 123 -9.77 -2.27 2.07
N GLY A 124 -9.55 -1.14 1.40
CA GLY A 124 -10.28 0.08 1.65
C GLY A 124 -9.70 1.30 0.95
N THR A 125 -10.41 2.40 1.10
CA THR A 125 -10.04 3.72 0.58
C THR A 125 -9.98 4.73 1.71
N ALA A 126 -9.07 5.69 1.62
CA ALA A 126 -8.96 6.78 2.58
C ALA A 126 -8.44 8.05 1.89
N PRO A 127 -8.90 9.24 2.30
CA PRO A 127 -8.28 10.48 1.86
C PRO A 127 -6.89 10.63 2.45
N LEU A 128 -6.09 11.50 1.85
CA LEU A 128 -4.94 12.08 2.50
C LEU A 128 -5.38 13.28 3.33
N LEU A 129 -4.56 13.65 4.31
CA LEU A 129 -4.72 14.88 5.08
C LEU A 129 -3.65 15.88 4.63
N VAL A 130 -4.04 17.12 4.45
CA VAL A 130 -3.12 18.25 4.26
C VAL A 130 -2.65 18.68 5.62
N LEU A 131 -1.38 18.43 5.91
CA LEU A 131 -0.75 18.70 7.20
C LEU A 131 0.24 19.85 7.07
N VAL A 132 0.34 20.67 8.14
CA VAL A 132 1.39 21.69 8.26
C VAL A 132 2.06 21.60 9.63
N HIS A 133 3.35 22.00 9.67
CA HIS A 133 4.03 22.18 10.95
C HIS A 133 3.38 23.33 11.75
N PRO A 134 3.24 23.26 13.08
CA PRO A 134 2.59 24.27 13.89
C PRO A 134 3.18 25.69 13.77
N SER A 135 4.47 25.82 13.44
CA SER A 135 5.12 27.13 13.23
C SER A 135 4.69 27.83 11.94
N VAL A 136 4.07 27.11 10.98
CA VAL A 136 3.52 27.72 9.78
C VAL A 136 2.26 28.49 10.17
N PRO A 137 2.20 29.82 9.93
CA PRO A 137 1.14 30.67 10.45
C PRO A 137 -0.13 30.60 9.60
N VAL A 138 -0.63 29.36 9.37
CA VAL A 138 -1.86 29.09 8.60
C VAL A 138 -2.76 28.12 9.35
N ARG A 139 -4.09 28.30 9.19
CA ARG A 139 -5.12 27.46 9.83
C ARG A 139 -6.15 26.93 8.82
N SER A 140 -6.01 27.32 7.55
CA SER A 140 -6.93 26.94 6.47
C SER A 140 -6.21 26.80 5.14
N ILE A 141 -6.85 26.14 4.17
CA ILE A 141 -6.34 26.00 2.81
C ILE A 141 -6.18 27.37 2.12
N PRO A 142 -7.16 28.32 2.21
CA PRO A 142 -6.95 29.67 1.65
C PRO A 142 -5.73 30.39 2.23
N GLU A 143 -5.47 30.26 3.53
CA GLU A 143 -4.28 30.87 4.15
C GLU A 143 -2.99 30.19 3.67
N LEU A 144 -2.97 28.86 3.50
CA LEU A 144 -1.83 28.15 2.93
C LEU A 144 -1.54 28.59 1.50
N ILE A 145 -2.58 28.75 0.67
CA ILE A 145 -2.46 29.26 -0.70
C ILE A 145 -1.90 30.68 -0.71
N ALA A 146 -2.43 31.56 0.14
CA ALA A 146 -1.94 32.95 0.24
C ALA A 146 -0.48 32.99 0.67
N LEU A 147 -0.08 32.19 1.66
CA LEU A 147 1.31 32.09 2.11
C LEU A 147 2.24 31.57 1.01
N ALA A 148 1.82 30.53 0.28
CA ALA A 148 2.61 29.96 -0.80
C ALA A 148 2.78 30.96 -1.97
N ARG A 149 1.74 31.74 -2.29
CA ARG A 149 1.80 32.81 -3.33
C ARG A 149 2.73 33.95 -2.96
N SER A 150 2.73 34.37 -1.68
CA SER A 150 3.62 35.44 -1.19
C SER A 150 5.08 34.98 -1.03
N ASN A 151 5.34 33.66 -1.03
CA ASN A 151 6.66 33.07 -0.84
C ASN A 151 6.93 31.96 -1.87
N PRO A 152 7.00 32.26 -3.19
CA PRO A 152 7.14 31.23 -4.22
C PRO A 152 8.37 30.34 -4.00
N GLY A 153 8.18 29.02 -4.01
CA GLY A 153 9.25 28.02 -3.86
C GLY A 153 9.86 27.91 -2.45
N ARG A 154 9.42 28.73 -1.46
CA ARG A 154 9.97 28.71 -0.11
C ARG A 154 9.35 27.65 0.79
N LEU A 155 8.16 27.17 0.47
CA LEU A 155 7.53 26.08 1.21
C LEU A 155 7.96 24.74 0.62
N ASN A 156 8.44 23.84 1.48
CA ASN A 156 8.76 22.49 1.13
C ASN A 156 7.60 21.58 1.52
N PHE A 157 7.16 20.71 0.62
CA PHE A 157 6.24 19.63 0.99
C PHE A 157 6.91 18.27 0.90
N GLY A 158 6.66 17.42 1.90
CA GLY A 158 7.19 16.06 1.96
C GLY A 158 6.28 15.05 1.25
N SER A 159 6.89 14.15 0.50
CA SER A 159 6.18 13.02 -0.11
C SER A 159 6.90 11.69 0.16
N GLY A 160 6.20 10.75 0.81
CA GLY A 160 6.71 9.40 1.08
C GLY A 160 6.07 8.31 0.23
N SER A 161 5.22 8.70 -0.73
CA SER A 161 4.56 7.81 -1.68
C SER A 161 4.20 8.57 -2.95
N ALA A 162 3.96 7.85 -4.05
CA ALA A 162 3.53 8.49 -5.29
C ALA A 162 2.19 9.21 -5.12
N SER A 163 1.27 8.68 -4.31
CA SER A 163 -0.02 9.33 -4.00
C SER A 163 0.16 10.66 -3.26
N SER A 164 1.04 10.69 -2.28
CA SER A 164 1.39 11.92 -1.52
C SER A 164 1.99 12.97 -2.45
N ARG A 165 2.89 12.55 -3.35
CA ARG A 165 3.49 13.42 -4.37
C ARG A 165 2.44 13.97 -5.35
N VAL A 166 1.60 13.10 -5.91
CA VAL A 166 0.53 13.51 -6.84
C VAL A 166 -0.41 14.51 -6.18
N ALA A 167 -0.81 14.30 -4.91
CA ALA A 167 -1.66 15.25 -4.19
C ALA A 167 -1.00 16.62 -4.05
N GLY A 168 0.30 16.66 -3.72
CA GLY A 168 1.04 17.91 -3.61
C GLY A 168 1.20 18.65 -4.95
N GLU A 169 1.55 17.93 -6.01
CA GLU A 169 1.68 18.51 -7.34
C GLU A 169 0.31 18.98 -7.90
N MET A 170 -0.75 18.22 -7.66
CA MET A 170 -2.11 18.62 -8.03
C MET A 170 -2.56 19.88 -7.26
N PHE A 171 -2.23 19.96 -5.96
CA PHE A 171 -2.50 21.15 -5.16
C PHE A 171 -1.78 22.39 -5.73
N LYS A 172 -0.49 22.27 -6.08
CA LYS A 172 0.29 23.33 -6.71
C LYS A 172 -0.36 23.80 -8.01
N ALA A 173 -0.70 22.84 -8.89
CA ALA A 173 -1.29 23.14 -10.19
C ALA A 173 -2.66 23.84 -10.06
N MET A 174 -3.55 23.34 -9.20
CA MET A 174 -4.90 23.90 -9.05
C MET A 174 -4.91 25.23 -8.30
N ALA A 175 -4.02 25.41 -7.30
CA ALA A 175 -3.91 26.65 -6.55
C ALA A 175 -3.07 27.74 -7.26
N GLY A 176 -2.31 27.38 -8.30
CA GLY A 176 -1.37 28.28 -8.97
C GLY A 176 -0.27 28.75 -8.01
N VAL A 177 0.35 27.81 -7.29
CA VAL A 177 1.41 28.11 -6.30
C VAL A 177 2.67 27.26 -6.55
N GLU A 178 3.80 27.79 -6.11
CA GLU A 178 5.09 27.10 -6.16
C GLU A 178 5.48 26.58 -4.77
N MET A 179 5.70 25.25 -4.68
CA MET A 179 6.26 24.57 -3.52
C MET A 179 7.26 23.52 -3.98
N THR A 180 8.29 23.28 -3.18
CA THR A 180 9.34 22.30 -3.51
C THR A 180 8.99 20.93 -2.93
N ASN A 181 9.00 19.87 -3.74
CA ASN A 181 8.81 18.50 -3.27
C ASN A 181 10.11 17.92 -2.70
N VAL A 182 10.04 17.42 -1.47
CA VAL A 182 11.09 16.63 -0.83
C VAL A 182 10.64 15.19 -0.76
N THR A 183 11.36 14.29 -1.45
CA THR A 183 10.96 12.88 -1.57
C THR A 183 11.62 12.03 -0.47
N TYR A 184 10.82 11.20 0.18
CA TYR A 184 11.21 10.26 1.23
C TYR A 184 10.93 8.80 0.81
N LYS A 185 11.55 7.85 1.51
CA LYS A 185 11.28 6.40 1.30
C LYS A 185 9.88 5.99 1.75
N GLY A 186 9.22 6.79 2.59
CA GLY A 186 7.85 6.55 3.08
C GLY A 186 7.30 7.69 3.92
N ASN A 187 5.98 7.71 4.11
CA ASN A 187 5.29 8.74 4.87
C ASN A 187 5.75 8.88 6.33
N PRO A 188 6.13 7.81 7.07
CA PRO A 188 6.65 7.97 8.43
C PRO A 188 7.89 8.87 8.54
N GLN A 189 8.85 8.76 7.60
CA GLN A 189 10.05 9.61 7.60
C GLN A 189 9.70 11.08 7.25
N ALA A 190 8.87 11.29 6.23
CA ALA A 190 8.40 12.63 5.87
C ALA A 190 7.63 13.29 7.03
N LEU A 191 6.79 12.53 7.74
CA LEU A 191 6.04 13.02 8.89
C LEU A 191 6.97 13.37 10.07
N ALA A 192 8.02 12.60 10.31
CA ALA A 192 9.02 12.93 11.32
C ALA A 192 9.71 14.26 11.03
N ASP A 193 10.07 14.51 9.76
CA ASP A 193 10.65 15.79 9.34
C ASP A 193 9.64 16.94 9.36
N LEU A 194 8.35 16.69 9.11
CA LEU A 194 7.30 17.68 9.31
C LEU A 194 7.17 18.04 10.79
N VAL A 195 7.15 17.06 11.70
CA VAL A 195 7.12 17.29 13.16
C VAL A 195 8.36 18.05 13.63
N GLY A 196 9.52 17.78 13.00
CA GLY A 196 10.78 18.47 13.29
C GLY A 196 10.93 19.84 12.60
N GLY A 197 9.94 20.30 11.81
CA GLY A 197 9.95 21.59 11.11
C GLY A 197 10.90 21.66 9.91
N GLN A 198 11.51 20.53 9.48
CA GLN A 198 12.41 20.48 8.33
C GLN A 198 11.66 20.68 6.99
N ILE A 199 10.39 20.30 6.96
CA ILE A 199 9.45 20.60 5.88
C ILE A 199 8.23 21.30 6.48
N GLN A 200 7.48 22.05 5.67
CA GLN A 200 6.39 22.89 6.11
C GLN A 200 5.02 22.25 5.89
N VAL A 201 4.89 21.45 4.84
CA VAL A 201 3.61 20.89 4.37
C VAL A 201 3.78 19.41 4.08
N MET A 202 2.71 18.64 4.24
CA MET A 202 2.68 17.23 3.82
C MET A 202 1.26 16.80 3.44
N PHE A 203 1.15 15.95 2.42
CA PHE A 203 -0.08 15.22 2.08
C PHE A 203 0.10 13.77 2.56
N CYS A 204 -0.51 13.44 3.69
CA CYS A 204 -0.23 12.18 4.40
C CYS A 204 -1.49 11.33 4.54
N ASP A 205 -1.36 10.00 4.41
CA ASP A 205 -2.45 9.10 4.74
C ASP A 205 -2.89 9.27 6.21
N ALA A 206 -4.19 9.18 6.46
CA ALA A 206 -4.76 9.42 7.78
C ALA A 206 -4.23 8.42 8.83
N GLY A 207 -3.97 7.17 8.44
CA GLY A 207 -3.46 6.16 9.37
C GLY A 207 -2.10 6.51 9.96
N THR A 208 -1.21 7.07 9.15
CA THR A 208 0.11 7.56 9.62
C THR A 208 -0.02 8.92 10.35
N ALA A 209 -0.92 9.79 9.88
CA ALA A 209 -1.03 11.19 10.35
C ALA A 209 -1.74 11.34 11.70
N LEU A 210 -2.83 10.61 11.93
CA LEU A 210 -3.75 10.85 13.06
C LEU A 210 -3.10 10.88 14.43
N PRO A 211 -2.15 9.99 14.79
CA PRO A 211 -1.48 10.07 16.09
C PRO A 211 -0.75 11.40 16.34
N GLN A 212 -0.15 11.98 15.29
CA GLN A 212 0.57 13.25 15.39
C GLN A 212 -0.38 14.45 15.40
N VAL A 213 -1.51 14.36 14.69
CA VAL A 213 -2.58 15.36 14.73
C VAL A 213 -3.22 15.42 16.13
N GLN A 214 -3.55 14.25 16.71
CA GLN A 214 -4.12 14.16 18.06
C GLN A 214 -3.14 14.65 19.13
N ALA A 215 -1.85 14.39 18.96
CA ALA A 215 -0.80 14.91 19.83
C ALA A 215 -0.46 16.39 19.57
N GLN A 216 -1.17 17.06 18.65
CA GLN A 216 -0.96 18.47 18.25
C GLN A 216 0.47 18.79 17.76
N ARG A 217 1.22 17.78 17.33
CA ARG A 217 2.56 17.94 16.76
C ARG A 217 2.55 18.44 15.32
N VAL A 218 1.44 18.24 14.63
CA VAL A 218 1.14 18.79 13.31
C VAL A 218 -0.29 19.28 13.29
N ARG A 219 -0.62 20.20 12.37
CA ARG A 219 -1.98 20.69 12.15
C ARG A 219 -2.53 20.13 10.86
N ALA A 220 -3.70 19.49 10.92
CA ALA A 220 -4.48 19.14 9.75
C ALA A 220 -5.32 20.34 9.29
N LEU A 221 -5.22 20.70 8.02
CA LEU A 221 -5.98 21.82 7.42
C LEU A 221 -7.21 21.33 6.68
N ALA A 222 -7.11 20.20 5.97
CA ALA A 222 -8.20 19.66 5.17
C ALA A 222 -7.95 18.18 4.80
N ALA A 223 -9.02 17.50 4.40
CA ALA A 223 -8.97 16.20 3.75
C ALA A 223 -8.99 16.34 2.22
N THR A 224 -8.39 15.39 1.51
CA THR A 224 -8.30 15.40 0.05
C THR A 224 -9.49 14.74 -0.65
N SER A 225 -10.49 14.26 0.09
CA SER A 225 -11.75 13.72 -0.44
C SER A 225 -12.74 14.83 -0.79
N LEU A 226 -13.71 14.53 -1.66
CA LEU A 226 -14.84 15.44 -1.93
C LEU A 226 -15.80 15.57 -0.75
N LYS A 227 -15.89 14.54 0.08
CA LYS A 227 -16.71 14.53 1.29
C LYS A 227 -15.82 14.45 2.53
N ARG A 228 -16.23 15.10 3.61
CA ARG A 228 -15.52 15.02 4.88
C ARG A 228 -15.43 13.59 5.38
N PRO A 229 -14.27 13.14 5.88
CA PRO A 229 -14.14 11.80 6.45
C PRO A 229 -15.02 11.63 7.67
N SER A 230 -15.74 10.52 7.81
CA SER A 230 -16.58 10.24 8.98
C SER A 230 -15.80 10.23 10.30
N ALA A 231 -14.53 9.84 10.26
CA ALA A 231 -13.64 9.87 11.43
C ALA A 231 -13.17 11.29 11.82
N LEU A 232 -13.36 12.29 10.94
CA LEU A 232 -12.94 13.68 11.14
C LEU A 232 -14.03 14.62 10.56
N PRO A 233 -15.25 14.63 11.11
CA PRO A 233 -16.39 15.34 10.53
C PRO A 233 -16.22 16.87 10.53
N ASP A 234 -15.41 17.39 11.45
CA ASP A 234 -15.13 18.82 11.57
C ASP A 234 -14.01 19.28 10.62
N LEU A 235 -13.22 18.36 10.06
CA LEU A 235 -12.15 18.69 9.13
C LEU A 235 -12.73 18.97 7.74
N PRO A 236 -12.59 20.19 7.19
CA PRO A 236 -13.09 20.51 5.87
C PRO A 236 -12.33 19.72 4.78
N THR A 237 -12.87 19.67 3.58
CA THR A 237 -12.14 19.17 2.42
C THR A 237 -11.40 20.29 1.71
N VAL A 238 -10.37 19.92 0.93
CA VAL A 238 -9.66 20.88 0.06
C VAL A 238 -10.64 21.48 -0.95
N ALA A 239 -11.57 20.68 -1.47
CA ALA A 239 -12.60 21.13 -2.42
C ALA A 239 -13.54 22.17 -1.79
N GLU A 240 -14.02 21.98 -0.56
CA GLU A 240 -14.83 22.95 0.20
C GLU A 240 -14.04 24.22 0.52
N SER A 241 -12.72 24.14 0.58
CA SER A 241 -11.82 25.20 1.05
C SER A 241 -11.21 26.05 -0.06
N GLY A 242 -11.81 26.06 -1.26
CA GLY A 242 -11.43 26.98 -2.35
C GLY A 242 -10.73 26.36 -3.55
N LEU A 243 -10.60 25.02 -3.61
CA LEU A 243 -10.14 24.28 -4.78
C LEU A 243 -11.22 23.29 -5.25
N PRO A 244 -12.32 23.76 -5.84
CA PRO A 244 -13.43 22.89 -6.24
C PRO A 244 -12.96 21.79 -7.20
N GLY A 245 -13.41 20.55 -6.97
CA GLY A 245 -13.00 19.39 -7.76
C GLY A 245 -11.65 18.78 -7.35
N PHE A 246 -10.97 19.33 -6.34
CA PHE A 246 -9.79 18.68 -5.80
C PHE A 246 -10.18 17.37 -5.12
N GLU A 247 -9.70 16.25 -5.66
CA GLU A 247 -9.91 14.93 -5.07
C GLU A 247 -8.68 14.06 -5.23
N MET A 248 -8.19 13.52 -4.11
CA MET A 248 -7.17 12.49 -4.08
C MET A 248 -7.52 11.45 -3.02
N ILE A 249 -7.90 10.27 -3.47
CA ILE A 249 -8.22 9.12 -2.61
C ILE A 249 -7.13 8.07 -2.76
N ALA A 250 -6.50 7.73 -1.65
CA ALA A 250 -5.63 6.57 -1.60
C ALA A 250 -6.47 5.31 -1.38
N TRP A 251 -6.04 4.20 -1.96
CA TRP A 251 -6.60 2.88 -1.69
C TRP A 251 -5.48 1.90 -1.32
N THR A 252 -5.84 0.88 -0.56
CA THR A 252 -4.98 -0.26 -0.24
C THR A 252 -5.70 -1.53 -0.70
N ALA A 253 -4.97 -2.41 -1.37
CA ALA A 253 -5.52 -3.64 -1.92
C ALA A 253 -4.52 -4.79 -1.82
N VAL A 254 -5.06 -5.99 -1.98
CA VAL A 254 -4.35 -7.27 -1.96
C VAL A 254 -4.22 -7.76 -3.39
N PHE A 255 -3.00 -8.12 -3.76
CA PHE A 255 -2.66 -8.79 -4.99
C PHE A 255 -1.82 -10.03 -4.71
N VAL A 256 -1.79 -10.94 -5.67
CA VAL A 256 -0.87 -12.06 -5.70
C VAL A 256 -0.14 -12.09 -7.05
N PRO A 257 1.00 -12.79 -7.19
CA PRO A 257 1.64 -12.99 -8.49
C PRO A 257 0.66 -13.56 -9.52
N ALA A 258 0.77 -13.14 -10.77
CA ALA A 258 -0.06 -13.67 -11.84
C ALA A 258 0.08 -15.20 -11.96
N GLY A 259 -1.03 -15.89 -12.20
CA GLY A 259 -1.06 -17.37 -12.27
C GLY A 259 -1.17 -18.07 -10.92
N THR A 260 -1.32 -17.35 -9.82
CA THR A 260 -1.69 -17.95 -8.51
C THR A 260 -3.07 -18.58 -8.63
N PRO A 261 -3.26 -19.86 -8.20
CA PRO A 261 -4.52 -20.61 -8.30
C PRO A 261 -5.69 -19.97 -7.58
#